data_3882269d46bc3f9aa62e797a4893efb3
#
_entry.id   3882269d46bc3f9aa62e797a4893efb3
#
_cell.length_a   1.000
_cell.length_b   1.000
_cell.length_c   1.000
_cell.angle_alpha   90.00
_cell.angle_beta   90.00
_cell.angle_gamma   90.00
#
_symmetry.space_group_name_H-M   'P 1'
#
loop_
_entity.id
_entity.type
_entity.pdbx_description
1 polymer ?
#
loop_
_entity_poly.entity_id
_entity_poly.type
_entity_poly.pdbx_seq_one_letter_code
_entity_poly.pdbx_strand_id
1 'polypeptide(L)'
;HPRWAKLFENLRYVVIDELHAYRGVFGSHLTNVLRRLRRVCQHYGSDPTFICSSATIANPRELAEALVERPFELVSESGAPRGEKFFLFVNPPVVNKELGIRRSYLAETRRVAAEFLKRRLQIIVFAQSRLSTEILTTYLKDDFDGLPGSPERVRGYRGDYLPNRRREIERGLREGTVRAVVS
;
A
#
# COMPACT_ATOMS: atom_id res chain seq x y z
N HIS A 1 1.79 -36.38 -2.22
CA HIS A 1 0.55 -37.12 -2.39
C HIS A 1 0.27 -37.31 -3.89
N PRO A 2 -0.04 -38.53 -4.38
CA PRO A 2 -0.21 -38.78 -5.82
C PRO A 2 -1.17 -37.87 -6.56
N ARG A 3 -2.21 -37.36 -5.88
CA ARG A 3 -3.15 -36.41 -6.46
C ARG A 3 -2.52 -35.08 -6.89
N TRP A 4 -1.37 -34.72 -6.33
CA TRP A 4 -0.65 -33.47 -6.63
C TRP A 4 0.48 -33.67 -7.65
N ALA A 5 0.81 -34.90 -8.01
CA ALA A 5 1.89 -35.20 -8.95
C ALA A 5 1.74 -34.43 -10.27
N LYS A 6 0.55 -34.48 -10.88
CA LYS A 6 0.25 -33.78 -12.12
C LYS A 6 0.44 -32.25 -12.04
N LEU A 7 0.18 -31.66 -10.85
CA LEU A 7 0.44 -30.24 -10.64
C LEU A 7 1.94 -29.96 -10.74
N PHE A 8 2.76 -30.73 -10.03
CA PHE A 8 4.21 -30.51 -10.00
C PHE A 8 4.87 -30.89 -11.33
N GLU A 9 4.39 -31.92 -12.03
CA GLU A 9 4.84 -32.26 -13.38
C GLU A 9 4.65 -31.15 -14.38
N ASN A 10 3.56 -30.37 -14.23
CA ASN A 10 3.16 -29.32 -15.17
C ASN A 10 3.37 -27.90 -14.66
N LEU A 11 4.02 -27.72 -13.52
CA LEU A 11 4.27 -26.39 -12.94
C LEU A 11 5.29 -25.63 -13.78
N ARG A 12 4.84 -24.55 -14.42
CA ARG A 12 5.67 -23.71 -15.28
C ARG A 12 6.07 -22.40 -14.65
N TYR A 13 5.21 -21.84 -13.82
CA TYR A 13 5.42 -20.50 -13.23
C TYR A 13 5.09 -20.53 -11.74
N VAL A 14 5.93 -19.86 -10.97
CA VAL A 14 5.70 -19.53 -9.57
C VAL A 14 5.76 -18.02 -9.41
N VAL A 15 4.65 -17.40 -9.04
CA VAL A 15 4.59 -15.96 -8.84
C VAL A 15 4.66 -15.65 -7.35
N ILE A 16 5.59 -14.79 -6.96
CA ILE A 16 5.77 -14.28 -5.60
C ILE A 16 5.48 -12.80 -5.63
N ASP A 17 4.30 -12.43 -5.16
CA ASP A 17 3.87 -11.05 -5.06
C ASP A 17 4.29 -10.45 -3.72
N GLU A 18 4.36 -9.10 -3.67
CA GLU A 18 4.77 -8.36 -2.46
C GLU A 18 6.12 -8.83 -1.88
N LEU A 19 7.09 -9.06 -2.74
CA LEU A 19 8.42 -9.59 -2.39
C LEU A 19 9.04 -8.86 -1.18
N HIS A 20 8.81 -7.55 -1.07
CA HIS A 20 9.33 -6.71 0.01
C HIS A 20 8.82 -7.09 1.41
N ALA A 21 7.72 -7.84 1.50
CA ALA A 21 7.18 -8.36 2.77
C ALA A 21 7.98 -9.55 3.31
N TYR A 22 8.70 -10.27 2.46
CA TYR A 22 9.41 -11.50 2.83
C TYR A 22 10.82 -11.22 3.33
N ARG A 23 10.92 -10.64 4.52
CA ARG A 23 12.20 -10.31 5.18
C ARG A 23 12.32 -10.98 6.54
N GLY A 24 13.55 -11.06 7.06
CA GLY A 24 13.83 -11.62 8.38
C GLY A 24 13.34 -13.06 8.52
N VAL A 25 12.77 -13.40 9.67
CA VAL A 25 12.29 -14.76 10.00
C VAL A 25 11.24 -15.25 9.01
N PHE A 26 10.29 -14.40 8.64
CA PHE A 26 9.24 -14.75 7.69
C PHE A 26 9.81 -15.10 6.30
N GLY A 27 10.76 -14.30 5.82
CA GLY A 27 11.47 -14.59 4.56
C GLY A 27 12.24 -15.91 4.61
N SER A 28 12.93 -16.19 5.73
CA SER A 28 13.65 -17.45 5.92
C SER A 28 12.74 -18.66 5.85
N HIS A 29 11.53 -18.57 6.44
CA HIS A 29 10.55 -19.65 6.33
C HIS A 29 10.08 -19.85 4.89
N LEU A 30 9.79 -18.77 4.17
CA LEU A 30 9.41 -18.85 2.75
C LEU A 30 10.52 -19.49 1.91
N THR A 31 11.78 -19.09 2.12
CA THR A 31 12.93 -19.68 1.42
C THR A 31 12.97 -21.20 1.59
N ASN A 32 12.74 -21.71 2.80
CA ASN A 32 12.70 -23.16 3.05
C ASN A 32 11.54 -23.86 2.31
N VAL A 33 10.39 -23.19 2.20
CA VAL A 33 9.25 -23.72 1.42
C VAL A 33 9.60 -23.74 -0.07
N LEU A 34 10.23 -22.70 -0.61
CA LEU A 34 10.64 -22.62 -2.01
C LEU A 34 11.72 -23.67 -2.36
N ARG A 35 12.69 -23.88 -1.47
CA ARG A 35 13.67 -24.98 -1.61
C ARG A 35 13.00 -26.36 -1.73
N ARG A 36 12.00 -26.61 -0.90
CA ARG A 36 11.23 -27.87 -0.95
C ARG A 36 10.43 -27.96 -2.24
N LEU A 37 9.75 -26.87 -2.63
CA LEU A 37 9.00 -26.81 -3.88
C LEU A 37 9.89 -27.13 -5.09
N ARG A 38 11.06 -26.54 -5.19
CA ARG A 38 12.02 -26.79 -6.27
C ARG A 38 12.44 -28.26 -6.32
N ARG A 39 12.78 -28.87 -5.17
CA ARG A 39 13.12 -30.30 -5.13
C ARG A 39 11.97 -31.20 -5.55
N VAL A 40 10.73 -30.86 -5.16
CA VAL A 40 9.54 -31.60 -5.58
C VAL A 40 9.34 -31.47 -7.09
N CYS A 41 9.46 -30.27 -7.65
CA CYS A 41 9.37 -30.04 -9.09
C CYS A 41 10.43 -30.84 -9.86
N GLN A 42 11.70 -30.80 -9.41
CA GLN A 42 12.79 -31.60 -10.01
C GLN A 42 12.50 -33.07 -9.98
N HIS A 43 11.97 -33.59 -8.86
CA HIS A 43 11.58 -35.02 -8.74
C HIS A 43 10.52 -35.41 -9.78
N TYR A 44 9.59 -34.52 -10.08
CA TYR A 44 8.52 -34.72 -11.08
C TYR A 44 8.91 -34.23 -12.50
N GLY A 45 10.15 -33.81 -12.73
CA GLY A 45 10.67 -33.46 -14.04
C GLY A 45 10.31 -32.06 -14.52
N SER A 46 9.87 -31.17 -13.64
CA SER A 46 9.57 -29.76 -13.95
C SER A 46 10.61 -28.79 -13.36
N ASP A 47 10.78 -27.66 -14.00
CA ASP A 47 11.63 -26.55 -13.56
C ASP A 47 10.92 -25.21 -13.77
N PRO A 48 10.10 -24.75 -12.81
CA PRO A 48 9.30 -23.56 -12.96
C PRO A 48 10.13 -22.29 -13.00
N THR A 49 9.70 -21.35 -13.84
CA THR A 49 10.19 -19.96 -13.84
C THR A 49 9.58 -19.19 -12.66
N PHE A 50 10.42 -18.50 -11.90
CA PHE A 50 9.98 -17.66 -10.80
C PHE A 50 9.81 -16.23 -11.26
N ILE A 51 8.67 -15.63 -10.94
CA ILE A 51 8.32 -14.24 -11.23
C ILE A 51 8.06 -13.56 -9.90
N CYS A 52 8.82 -12.50 -9.59
CA CYS A 52 8.67 -11.74 -8.36
C CYS A 52 8.20 -10.33 -8.67
N SER A 53 7.18 -9.84 -7.94
CA SER A 53 6.79 -8.44 -7.97
C SER A 53 6.97 -7.80 -6.59
N SER A 54 7.29 -6.52 -6.55
CA SER A 54 7.58 -5.80 -5.31
C SER A 54 7.16 -4.34 -5.40
N ALA A 55 6.85 -3.73 -4.26
CA ALA A 55 6.87 -2.29 -4.15
C ALA A 55 8.31 -1.76 -4.37
N THR A 56 8.44 -0.44 -4.45
CA THR A 56 9.75 0.21 -4.61
C THR A 56 10.65 -0.04 -3.40
N ILE A 57 11.71 -0.81 -3.60
CA ILE A 57 12.75 -1.08 -2.60
C ILE A 57 14.12 -0.89 -3.25
N ALA A 58 15.16 -0.70 -2.44
CA ALA A 58 16.50 -0.43 -2.94
C ALA A 58 17.16 -1.65 -3.61
N ASN A 59 16.81 -2.87 -3.17
CA ASN A 59 17.49 -4.11 -3.55
C ASN A 59 16.52 -5.24 -3.94
N PRO A 60 15.63 -5.05 -4.92
CA PRO A 60 14.63 -6.07 -5.28
C PRO A 60 15.26 -7.33 -5.85
N ARG A 61 16.28 -7.19 -6.68
CA ARG A 61 16.99 -8.33 -7.30
C ARG A 61 17.68 -9.19 -6.26
N GLU A 62 18.47 -8.58 -5.38
CA GLU A 62 19.20 -9.29 -4.33
C GLU A 62 18.25 -10.06 -3.39
N LEU A 63 17.10 -9.43 -3.06
CA LEU A 63 16.10 -10.08 -2.22
C LEU A 63 15.46 -11.27 -2.92
N ALA A 64 15.12 -11.18 -4.20
CA ALA A 64 14.59 -12.28 -4.99
C ALA A 64 15.60 -13.43 -5.09
N GLU A 65 16.86 -13.12 -5.40
CA GLU A 65 17.95 -14.09 -5.48
C GLU A 65 18.19 -14.78 -4.13
N ALA A 66 18.12 -14.06 -3.02
CA ALA A 66 18.24 -14.63 -1.68
C ALA A 66 17.07 -15.55 -1.30
N LEU A 67 15.85 -15.21 -1.72
CA LEU A 67 14.66 -16.02 -1.41
C LEU A 67 14.55 -17.30 -2.27
N VAL A 68 14.85 -17.19 -3.56
CA VAL A 68 14.65 -18.30 -4.51
C VAL A 68 15.93 -19.07 -4.77
N GLU A 69 17.10 -18.50 -4.45
CA GLU A 69 18.43 -19.06 -4.73
C GLU A 69 18.65 -19.34 -6.21
N ARG A 70 18.25 -18.39 -7.05
CA ARG A 70 18.45 -18.37 -8.49
C ARG A 70 18.75 -16.96 -8.97
N PRO A 71 19.47 -16.79 -10.09
CA PRO A 71 19.65 -15.47 -10.68
C PRO A 71 18.32 -14.91 -11.19
N PHE A 72 18.16 -13.59 -11.07
CA PHE A 72 16.99 -12.87 -11.55
C PHE A 72 17.39 -11.73 -12.48
N GLU A 73 16.59 -11.51 -13.50
CA GLU A 73 16.60 -10.27 -14.27
C GLU A 73 15.68 -9.25 -13.61
N LEU A 74 16.17 -8.00 -13.52
CA LEU A 74 15.40 -6.89 -12.95
C LEU A 74 14.76 -6.06 -14.05
N VAL A 75 13.44 -5.99 -14.04
CA VAL A 75 12.67 -5.05 -14.85
C VAL A 75 12.25 -3.89 -13.95
N SER A 76 12.95 -2.78 -14.01
CA SER A 76 12.72 -1.59 -13.15
C SER A 76 12.18 -0.39 -13.91
N GLU A 77 12.27 -0.39 -15.23
CA GLU A 77 11.77 0.71 -16.04
C GLU A 77 10.26 0.63 -16.23
N SER A 78 9.57 1.62 -15.67
CA SER A 78 8.15 1.75 -15.85
C SER A 78 7.82 2.52 -17.12
N GLY A 79 7.08 1.91 -18.05
CA GLY A 79 6.54 2.60 -19.22
C GLY A 79 5.33 3.50 -18.93
N ALA A 80 4.87 3.59 -17.66
CA ALA A 80 3.73 4.42 -17.30
C ALA A 80 4.09 5.91 -17.37
N PRO A 81 3.20 6.77 -17.89
CA PRO A 81 3.40 8.22 -17.87
C PRO A 81 3.56 8.70 -16.43
N ARG A 82 4.53 9.60 -16.21
CA ARG A 82 4.82 10.18 -14.90
C ARG A 82 4.69 11.68 -14.96
N GLY A 83 3.89 12.24 -14.05
CA GLY A 83 3.90 13.67 -13.77
C GLY A 83 5.01 14.05 -12.79
N GLU A 84 5.20 15.34 -12.60
CA GLU A 84 6.08 15.88 -11.57
C GLU A 84 5.58 15.50 -10.18
N LYS A 85 6.50 15.09 -9.30
CA LYS A 85 6.21 14.67 -7.92
C LYS A 85 7.01 15.51 -6.94
N PHE A 86 6.30 16.09 -5.98
CA PHE A 86 6.90 16.83 -4.86
C PHE A 86 6.77 16.02 -3.58
N PHE A 87 7.88 15.82 -2.88
CA PHE A 87 7.90 15.20 -1.55
C PHE A 87 8.11 16.29 -0.51
N LEU A 88 7.10 16.54 0.32
CA LEU A 88 7.12 17.54 1.36
C LEU A 88 7.20 16.87 2.73
N PHE A 89 8.29 17.10 3.46
CA PHE A 89 8.46 16.64 4.83
C PHE A 89 8.00 17.72 5.79
N VAL A 90 6.88 17.51 6.46
CA VAL A 90 6.31 18.47 7.41
C VAL A 90 6.58 17.99 8.83
N ASN A 91 7.42 18.73 9.57
CA ASN A 91 7.65 18.49 10.98
C ASN A 91 6.78 19.44 11.80
N PRO A 92 5.84 18.92 12.63
CA PRO A 92 4.98 19.80 13.43
C PRO A 92 5.79 20.77 14.29
N PRO A 93 5.42 22.07 14.34
CA PRO A 93 6.18 23.07 15.07
C PRO A 93 6.17 22.81 16.58
N VAL A 94 7.24 23.21 17.24
CA VAL A 94 7.35 23.17 18.72
C VAL A 94 6.44 24.27 19.29
N VAL A 95 5.48 23.87 20.12
CA VAL A 95 4.53 24.80 20.78
C VAL A 95 4.93 25.13 22.20
N ASN A 96 5.71 24.27 22.84
CA ASN A 96 6.35 24.54 24.12
C ASN A 96 7.84 24.19 24.01
N LYS A 97 8.69 25.24 24.05
CA LYS A 97 10.15 25.06 23.91
C LYS A 97 10.81 24.43 25.15
N GLU A 98 10.30 24.73 26.35
CA GLU A 98 10.86 24.21 27.59
C GLU A 98 10.66 22.70 27.74
N LEU A 99 9.49 22.21 27.33
CA LEU A 99 9.12 20.80 27.38
C LEU A 99 9.34 20.06 26.05
N GLY A 100 9.80 20.74 25.02
CA GLY A 100 9.99 20.15 23.71
C GLY A 100 8.69 19.68 23.03
N ILE A 101 7.52 20.15 23.51
CA ILE A 101 6.22 19.67 23.02
C ILE A 101 5.94 20.26 21.64
N ARG A 102 5.60 19.41 20.69
CA ARG A 102 5.18 19.77 19.34
C ARG A 102 3.66 19.80 19.21
N ARG A 103 3.19 20.55 18.23
CA ARG A 103 1.77 20.51 17.82
C ARG A 103 1.37 19.07 17.49
N SER A 104 0.12 18.72 17.80
CA SER A 104 -0.42 17.40 17.42
C SER A 104 -0.31 17.16 15.91
N TYR A 105 0.18 15.98 15.53
CA TYR A 105 0.28 15.61 14.11
C TYR A 105 -1.11 15.57 13.44
N LEU A 106 -2.17 15.21 14.18
CA LEU A 106 -3.54 15.25 13.65
C LEU A 106 -3.98 16.68 13.30
N ALA A 107 -3.68 17.64 14.18
CA ALA A 107 -4.00 19.04 13.95
C ALA A 107 -3.18 19.59 12.76
N GLU A 108 -1.93 19.20 12.64
CA GLU A 108 -1.09 19.62 11.51
C GLU A 108 -1.53 18.96 10.21
N THR A 109 -1.91 17.68 10.22
CA THR A 109 -2.47 16.98 9.06
C THR A 109 -3.78 17.65 8.61
N ARG A 110 -4.70 17.97 9.54
CA ARG A 110 -5.92 18.74 9.24
C ARG A 110 -5.59 20.04 8.54
N ARG A 111 -4.64 20.81 9.07
CA ARG A 111 -4.23 22.11 8.51
C ARG A 111 -3.69 21.98 7.09
N VAL A 112 -2.78 21.02 6.86
CA VAL A 112 -2.20 20.78 5.54
C VAL A 112 -3.26 20.30 4.57
N ALA A 113 -4.09 19.32 4.95
CA ALA A 113 -5.19 18.81 4.14
C ALA A 113 -6.17 19.91 3.73
N ALA A 114 -6.51 20.80 4.67
CA ALA A 114 -7.39 21.92 4.42
C ALA A 114 -6.86 22.86 3.31
N GLU A 115 -5.56 23.11 3.27
CA GLU A 115 -4.95 23.96 2.23
C GLU A 115 -5.08 23.37 0.81
N PHE A 116 -4.98 22.04 0.68
CA PHE A 116 -5.20 21.38 -0.60
C PHE A 116 -6.68 21.37 -1.00
N LEU A 117 -7.57 21.08 -0.05
CA LEU A 117 -9.02 21.03 -0.30
C LEU A 117 -9.60 22.41 -0.68
N LYS A 118 -9.13 23.50 -0.04
CA LYS A 118 -9.49 24.88 -0.44
C LYS A 118 -9.15 25.17 -1.90
N ARG A 119 -8.06 24.60 -2.39
CA ARG A 119 -7.63 24.70 -3.80
C ARG A 119 -8.32 23.69 -4.72
N ARG A 120 -9.32 22.97 -4.23
CA ARG A 120 -10.08 21.94 -4.96
C ARG A 120 -9.24 20.77 -5.45
N LEU A 121 -8.10 20.52 -4.81
CA LEU A 121 -7.27 19.35 -5.11
C LEU A 121 -7.82 18.12 -4.38
N GLN A 122 -7.76 16.97 -5.02
CA GLN A 122 -8.08 15.72 -4.38
C GLN A 122 -6.93 15.25 -3.50
N ILE A 123 -7.26 14.68 -2.35
CA ILE A 123 -6.26 14.19 -1.39
C ILE A 123 -6.61 12.80 -0.86
N ILE A 124 -5.57 12.05 -0.54
CA ILE A 124 -5.66 10.85 0.27
C ILE A 124 -4.81 11.07 1.52
N VAL A 125 -5.39 10.84 2.69
CA VAL A 125 -4.72 10.93 3.98
C VAL A 125 -4.59 9.54 4.56
N PHE A 126 -3.38 9.05 4.76
CA PHE A 126 -3.12 7.79 5.44
C PHE A 126 -2.90 8.03 6.92
N ALA A 127 -3.76 7.47 7.76
CA ALA A 127 -3.68 7.58 9.21
C ALA A 127 -3.04 6.32 9.82
N GLN A 128 -2.41 6.47 10.98
CA GLN A 128 -1.71 5.36 11.65
C GLN A 128 -2.63 4.38 12.37
N SER A 129 -3.88 4.79 12.63
CA SER A 129 -4.85 3.96 13.36
C SER A 129 -6.28 4.26 12.92
N ARG A 130 -7.19 3.31 13.18
CA ARG A 130 -8.62 3.48 12.93
C ARG A 130 -9.20 4.69 13.65
N LEU A 131 -8.77 4.92 14.89
CA LEU A 131 -9.19 6.10 15.66
C LEU A 131 -8.74 7.40 14.99
N SER A 132 -7.49 7.47 14.56
CA SER A 132 -6.96 8.64 13.84
C SER A 132 -7.71 8.88 12.52
N THR A 133 -8.08 7.81 11.81
CA THR A 133 -8.90 7.88 10.60
C THR A 133 -10.26 8.53 10.87
N GLU A 134 -10.96 8.09 11.93
CA GLU A 134 -12.27 8.66 12.29
C GLU A 134 -12.16 10.13 12.72
N ILE A 135 -11.19 10.45 13.58
CA ILE A 135 -10.97 11.82 14.05
C ILE A 135 -10.67 12.76 12.88
N LEU A 136 -9.75 12.38 11.98
CA LEU A 136 -9.41 13.20 10.82
C LEU A 136 -10.58 13.30 9.83
N THR A 137 -11.32 12.21 9.62
CA THR A 137 -12.51 12.23 8.77
C THR A 137 -13.55 13.22 9.32
N THR A 138 -13.81 13.18 10.62
CA THR A 138 -14.76 14.10 11.28
C THR A 138 -14.29 15.55 11.14
N TYR A 139 -13.03 15.83 11.48
CA TYR A 139 -12.49 17.20 11.38
C TYR A 139 -12.54 17.76 9.95
N LEU A 140 -12.23 16.94 8.96
CA LEU A 140 -12.27 17.41 7.57
C LEU A 140 -13.71 17.54 7.04
N LYS A 141 -14.65 16.68 7.50
CA LYS A 141 -16.08 16.84 7.21
C LYS A 141 -16.63 18.14 7.77
N ASP A 142 -16.34 18.44 9.02
CA ASP A 142 -16.75 19.69 9.66
C ASP A 142 -16.25 20.93 8.92
N ASP A 143 -15.05 20.84 8.34
CA ASP A 143 -14.46 21.93 7.59
C ASP A 143 -15.01 22.09 6.16
N PHE A 144 -15.46 21.00 5.51
CA PHE A 144 -15.67 21.00 4.05
C PHE A 144 -16.98 20.42 3.54
N ASP A 145 -17.71 19.60 4.31
CA ASP A 145 -18.93 18.97 3.82
C ASP A 145 -20.18 19.88 3.91
N GLY A 146 -20.08 21.00 4.63
CA GLY A 146 -21.16 21.98 4.71
C GLY A 146 -22.38 21.49 5.49
N LEU A 147 -23.59 21.95 5.10
CA LEU A 147 -24.85 21.67 5.78
C LEU A 147 -25.30 20.19 5.59
N PRO A 148 -26.07 19.64 6.55
CA PRO A 148 -26.68 18.32 6.41
C PRO A 148 -27.45 18.17 5.08
N GLY A 149 -27.19 17.09 4.34
CA GLY A 149 -27.79 16.84 3.04
C GLY A 149 -26.95 17.27 1.84
N SER A 150 -25.83 17.97 2.06
CA SER A 150 -24.85 18.24 1.00
C SER A 150 -24.09 16.97 0.60
N PRO A 151 -23.61 16.86 -0.66
CA PRO A 151 -22.79 15.72 -1.05
C PRO A 151 -21.55 15.62 -0.16
N GLU A 152 -21.32 14.44 0.43
CA GLU A 152 -20.15 14.20 1.25
C GLU A 152 -18.88 14.21 0.41
N ARG A 153 -18.10 15.26 0.49
CA ARG A 153 -16.83 15.44 -0.22
C ARG A 153 -15.66 14.73 0.47
N VAL A 154 -15.81 14.51 1.78
CA VAL A 154 -14.82 13.82 2.63
C VAL A 154 -15.35 12.48 3.06
N ARG A 155 -14.59 11.42 2.84
CA ARG A 155 -14.99 10.06 3.19
C ARG A 155 -13.87 9.35 3.96
N GLY A 156 -14.24 8.62 5.00
CA GLY A 156 -13.36 7.58 5.56
C GLY A 156 -13.33 6.38 4.60
N TYR A 157 -12.19 5.71 4.50
CA TYR A 157 -12.03 4.49 3.71
C TYR A 157 -11.25 3.45 4.49
N ARG A 158 -11.88 2.30 4.75
CA ARG A 158 -11.28 1.23 5.54
C ARG A 158 -11.55 -0.13 4.92
N GLY A 159 -10.64 -1.08 5.20
CA GLY A 159 -10.75 -2.45 4.71
C GLY A 159 -11.98 -3.21 5.23
N ASP A 160 -12.51 -2.83 6.39
CA ASP A 160 -13.70 -3.41 7.02
C ASP A 160 -15.03 -2.86 6.47
N TYR A 161 -15.00 -1.88 5.58
CA TYR A 161 -16.20 -1.41 4.91
C TYR A 161 -16.74 -2.45 3.93
N LEU A 162 -18.06 -2.51 3.81
CA LEU A 162 -18.73 -3.35 2.83
C LEU A 162 -18.20 -3.05 1.41
N PRO A 163 -18.04 -4.08 0.55
CA PRO A 163 -17.51 -3.90 -0.81
C PRO A 163 -18.25 -2.84 -1.63
N ASN A 164 -19.57 -2.76 -1.49
CA ASN A 164 -20.38 -1.77 -2.21
C ASN A 164 -20.04 -0.34 -1.79
N ARG A 165 -19.86 -0.10 -0.46
CA ARG A 165 -19.48 1.21 0.05
C ARG A 165 -18.09 1.63 -0.42
N ARG A 166 -17.14 0.71 -0.47
CA ARG A 166 -15.80 0.99 -1.01
C ARG A 166 -15.87 1.39 -2.48
N ARG A 167 -16.61 0.62 -3.30
CA ARG A 167 -16.80 0.93 -4.72
C ARG A 167 -17.48 2.28 -4.96
N GLU A 168 -18.42 2.67 -4.10
CA GLU A 168 -19.07 3.98 -4.15
C GLU A 168 -18.06 5.11 -3.93
N ILE A 169 -17.22 5.00 -2.90
CA ILE A 169 -16.17 5.98 -2.59
C ILE A 169 -15.16 6.06 -3.74
N GLU A 170 -14.71 4.92 -4.25
CA GLU A 170 -13.77 4.83 -5.38
C GLU A 170 -14.35 5.45 -6.65
N ARG A 171 -15.64 5.25 -6.91
CA ARG A 171 -16.36 5.90 -8.00
C ARG A 171 -16.39 7.41 -7.80
N GLY A 172 -16.78 7.86 -6.61
CA GLY A 172 -16.83 9.28 -6.27
C GLY A 172 -15.46 9.98 -6.41
N LEU A 173 -14.36 9.28 -6.11
CA LEU A 173 -13.01 9.79 -6.38
C LEU A 173 -12.75 9.96 -7.89
N ARG A 174 -13.11 8.97 -8.70
CA ARG A 174 -12.93 9.06 -10.16
C ARG A 174 -13.77 10.15 -10.79
N GLU A 175 -15.00 10.32 -10.33
CA GLU A 175 -15.94 11.34 -10.80
C GLU A 175 -15.65 12.74 -10.21
N GLY A 176 -14.77 12.82 -9.21
CA GLY A 176 -14.40 14.06 -8.53
C GLY A 176 -15.46 14.60 -7.57
N THR A 177 -16.51 13.82 -7.26
CA THR A 177 -17.51 14.16 -6.23
C THR A 177 -16.94 14.01 -4.82
N VAL A 178 -16.12 12.99 -4.60
CA VAL A 178 -15.29 12.83 -3.38
C VAL A 178 -13.95 13.55 -3.60
N ARG A 179 -13.61 14.43 -2.68
CA ARG A 179 -12.38 15.25 -2.74
C ARG A 179 -11.31 14.80 -1.77
N ALA A 180 -11.71 14.22 -0.63
CA ALA A 180 -10.79 13.70 0.36
C ALA A 180 -11.19 12.29 0.80
N VAL A 181 -10.19 11.44 0.93
CA VAL A 181 -10.31 10.13 1.55
C VAL A 181 -9.31 10.03 2.69
N VAL A 182 -9.78 9.57 3.85
CA VAL A 182 -8.94 9.26 5.01
C VAL A 182 -8.95 7.75 5.22
N SER A 183 -7.78 7.11 5.19
CA SER A 183 -7.60 5.65 5.27
C SER A 183 -6.64 5.24 6.38
#